data_715dea716e33f6ec1d73f516433ba39f
#
_entry.id   715dea716e33f6ec1d73f516433ba39f
#
_cell.length_a   1.000
_cell.length_b   1.000
_cell.length_c   1.000
_cell.angle_alpha   90.00
_cell.angle_beta   90.00
_cell.angle_gamma   90.00
#
_symmetry.space_group_name_H-M   'P 1'
#
loop_
_entity.id
_entity.type
_entity.pdbx_description
1 polymer ?
#
loop_
_entity_poly.entity_id
_entity_poly.type
_entity_poly.pdbx_seq_one_letter_code
_entity_poly.pdbx_strand_id
1 'polypeptide(L)'
;AQSSTGGFDILNLRWKNREGFKPLYYFLTRTRPNQRSTYFLLIKKKDRDRAIMKLDVTIPSYFKAQIEPKNIRFAYCEAGSVSSRTKCGETIPASISLNNDGKLIEIVPTSPVPTDRTIGVELQVRNPYGRGMYQFNALAQSPGEVTLAKYLGSWVIELKGGG
;
A
#
# COMPACT_ATOMS: atom_id res chain seq x y z
N ALA A 1 19.94 4.23 -11.29
CA ALA A 1 19.58 4.06 -11.19
C ALA A 1 19.20 3.86 -10.95
N GLN A 2 19.17 4.03 -10.81
CA GLN A 2 18.66 3.79 -10.57
C GLN A 2 18.09 3.97 -10.31
N SER A 3 17.83 4.34 -10.22
CA SER A 3 17.24 4.49 -9.93
C SER A 3 16.74 4.37 -9.64
N SER A 4 16.62 4.45 -9.60
CA SER A 4 16.06 4.33 -9.19
C SER A 4 15.74 3.82 -8.78
N THR A 5 15.82 3.83 -9.70
CA THR A 5 15.52 3.30 -8.58
C THR A 5 14.20 2.56 -8.33
N GLY A 6 12.99 3.07 -8.60
CA GLY A 6 11.74 2.44 -8.21
C GLY A 6 11.59 1.01 -8.69
N GLY A 7 11.53 0.81 -9.99
CA GLY A 7 11.34 -0.53 -10.52
C GLY A 7 12.49 -1.45 -10.19
N PHE A 8 13.67 -0.94 -10.26
CA PHE A 8 14.85 -1.71 -9.90
C PHE A 8 14.79 -2.15 -8.45
N ASP A 9 14.42 -1.25 -7.57
CA ASP A 9 14.37 -1.55 -6.15
C ASP A 9 13.29 -2.58 -5.84
N ILE A 10 12.17 -2.50 -6.52
CA ILE A 10 11.11 -3.48 -6.34
C ILE A 10 11.58 -4.86 -6.75
N LEU A 11 12.24 -4.97 -7.88
CA LEU A 11 12.79 -6.24 -8.33
C LEU A 11 13.80 -6.78 -7.34
N ASN A 12 14.66 -5.90 -6.86
CA ASN A 12 15.65 -6.27 -5.86
C ASN A 12 15.00 -6.80 -4.61
N LEU A 13 13.94 -6.14 -4.16
CA LEU A 13 13.21 -6.60 -3.00
C LEU A 13 12.66 -8.00 -3.21
N ARG A 14 12.07 -8.25 -4.35
CA ARG A 14 11.52 -9.57 -4.63
C ARG A 14 12.58 -10.65 -4.57
N TRP A 15 13.75 -10.39 -5.14
CA TRP A 15 14.81 -11.37 -5.14
C TRP A 15 15.47 -11.53 -3.78
N LYS A 16 15.85 -10.42 -3.19
CA LYS A 16 16.58 -10.46 -1.94
C LYS A 16 15.74 -10.93 -0.78
N ASN A 17 14.46 -10.65 -0.84
CA ASN A 17 13.57 -10.93 0.28
C ASN A 17 12.62 -12.05 0.00
N ARG A 18 13.03 -13.01 -0.80
CA ARG A 18 12.18 -14.18 -1.01
C ARG A 18 11.82 -14.84 0.31
N GLU A 19 12.82 -14.94 1.19
CA GLU A 19 12.58 -15.51 2.51
C GLU A 19 12.00 -14.50 3.46
N GLY A 20 12.20 -13.21 3.16
CA GLY A 20 11.65 -12.15 3.99
C GLY A 20 10.34 -11.59 3.46
N PHE A 21 9.78 -12.16 2.41
CA PHE A 21 8.53 -11.68 1.85
C PHE A 21 7.44 -11.78 2.91
N LYS A 22 6.70 -10.68 3.10
CA LYS A 22 5.64 -10.62 4.10
C LYS A 22 4.34 -10.22 3.42
N PRO A 23 3.38 -11.12 3.33
CA PRO A 23 2.09 -10.75 2.75
C PRO A 23 1.30 -9.89 3.72
N LEU A 24 0.73 -8.81 3.21
CA LEU A 24 -0.12 -7.92 3.98
C LEU A 24 -1.56 -8.12 3.57
N TYR A 25 -2.46 -7.86 4.48
CA TYR A 25 -3.89 -8.02 4.25
C TYR A 25 -4.41 -6.91 3.34
N TYR A 26 -5.21 -7.27 2.35
CA TYR A 26 -5.91 -6.28 1.54
C TYR A 26 -7.33 -6.77 1.23
N PHE A 27 -8.17 -5.84 0.84
CA PHE A 27 -9.52 -6.14 0.42
C PHE A 27 -9.92 -5.17 -0.68
N LEU A 28 -10.51 -5.69 -1.76
CA LEU A 28 -11.02 -4.87 -2.87
C LEU A 28 -12.53 -5.00 -2.90
N THR A 29 -13.23 -3.89 -3.06
CA THR A 29 -14.68 -3.95 -3.18
C THR A 29 -15.12 -4.52 -4.52
N ARG A 30 -14.32 -4.37 -5.56
CA ARG A 30 -14.58 -4.95 -6.86
C ARG A 30 -13.28 -5.43 -7.48
N THR A 31 -13.34 -6.55 -8.19
CA THR A 31 -12.13 -7.19 -8.70
C THR A 31 -12.08 -7.32 -10.21
N ARG A 32 -13.12 -6.90 -10.93
CA ARG A 32 -13.15 -7.06 -12.39
C ARG A 32 -12.51 -5.88 -13.09
N PRO A 33 -12.04 -6.09 -14.30
CA PRO A 33 -11.42 -5.00 -15.06
C PRO A 33 -12.35 -3.82 -15.24
N ASN A 34 -11.80 -2.65 -15.25
CA ASN A 34 -12.49 -1.40 -15.55
C ASN A 34 -13.62 -1.05 -14.59
N GLN A 35 -13.71 -1.71 -13.45
CA GLN A 35 -14.69 -1.33 -12.42
C GLN A 35 -14.06 -0.38 -11.44
N ARG A 36 -14.83 0.59 -10.97
CA ARG A 36 -14.38 1.40 -9.85
C ARG A 36 -14.38 0.54 -8.60
N SER A 37 -13.29 0.64 -7.85
CA SER A 37 -13.09 -0.19 -6.69
C SER A 37 -12.42 0.62 -5.60
N THR A 38 -12.65 0.23 -4.36
CA THR A 38 -11.90 0.75 -3.23
C THR A 38 -10.95 -0.34 -2.77
N TYR A 39 -9.67 -0.02 -2.75
CA TYR A 39 -8.63 -0.92 -2.26
C TYR A 39 -8.33 -0.55 -0.83
N PHE A 40 -8.49 -1.51 0.07
CA PHE A 40 -8.11 -1.34 1.47
C PHE A 40 -6.79 -2.07 1.66
N LEU A 41 -5.71 -1.31 1.74
CA LEU A 41 -4.36 -1.84 1.89
C LEU A 41 -3.97 -1.68 3.33
N LEU A 42 -4.05 -2.75 4.11
CA LEU A 42 -3.92 -2.67 5.55
C LEU A 42 -2.53 -3.11 6.02
N ILE A 43 -2.11 -2.49 7.10
CA ILE A 43 -0.92 -2.89 7.85
C ILE A 43 -1.42 -3.15 9.27
N LYS A 44 -1.50 -4.43 9.64
CA LYS A 44 -2.01 -4.82 10.95
C LYS A 44 -0.97 -4.56 12.02
N LYS A 45 -1.40 -4.56 13.27
CA LYS A 45 -0.48 -4.35 14.39
C LYS A 45 0.68 -5.34 14.34
N LYS A 46 0.40 -6.58 13.99
CA LYS A 46 1.44 -7.61 13.96
C LYS A 46 2.45 -7.41 12.83
N ASP A 47 2.14 -6.56 11.87
CA ASP A 47 3.00 -6.37 10.70
C ASP A 47 4.06 -5.30 10.92
N ARG A 48 4.04 -4.62 12.06
CA ARG A 48 5.03 -3.59 12.34
C ARG A 48 5.27 -3.50 13.85
N ASP A 49 6.48 -3.12 14.19
CA ASP A 49 6.87 -3.00 15.60
C ASP A 49 7.42 -1.61 15.92
N ARG A 50 7.33 -0.67 14.99
CA ARG A 50 7.83 0.68 15.20
C ARG A 50 6.81 1.69 14.70
N ALA A 51 6.81 2.87 15.32
CA ALA A 51 5.98 3.96 14.84
C ALA A 51 6.38 4.36 13.44
N ILE A 52 5.44 4.91 12.68
CA ILE A 52 5.67 5.30 11.29
C ILE A 52 5.66 6.81 11.18
N MET A 53 6.74 7.38 10.67
CA MET A 53 6.77 8.82 10.36
C MET A 53 6.74 9.08 8.86
N LYS A 54 6.89 8.05 8.03
CA LYS A 54 6.67 8.15 6.58
C LYS A 54 6.36 6.77 6.04
N LEU A 55 5.35 6.69 5.20
CA LEU A 55 4.97 5.43 4.56
C LEU A 55 5.01 5.61 3.06
N ASP A 56 5.76 4.76 2.39
CA ASP A 56 5.83 4.71 0.94
C ASP A 56 5.11 3.47 0.45
N VAL A 57 4.27 3.63 -0.56
CA VAL A 57 3.62 2.51 -1.22
C VAL A 57 4.09 2.51 -2.66
N THR A 58 4.80 1.46 -3.06
CA THR A 58 5.26 1.34 -4.44
C THR A 58 4.27 0.52 -5.25
N ILE A 59 4.07 0.95 -6.48
CA ILE A 59 3.08 0.37 -7.38
C ILE A 59 3.83 -0.14 -8.60
N PRO A 60 3.54 -1.37 -9.06
CA PRO A 60 4.28 -1.89 -10.21
C PRO A 60 3.99 -1.09 -11.47
N SER A 61 5.01 -0.96 -12.32
CA SER A 61 4.91 -0.12 -13.50
C SER A 61 3.81 -0.57 -14.46
N TYR A 62 3.51 -1.84 -14.46
CA TYR A 62 2.50 -2.39 -15.37
C TYR A 62 1.08 -2.30 -14.81
N PHE A 63 0.89 -1.71 -13.63
CA PHE A 63 -0.45 -1.41 -13.11
C PHE A 63 -0.94 -0.16 -13.82
N LYS A 64 -1.72 -0.34 -14.87
CA LYS A 64 -2.12 0.75 -15.75
C LYS A 64 -3.45 1.34 -15.33
N ALA A 65 -3.47 1.97 -14.19
CA ALA A 65 -4.64 2.67 -13.69
C ALA A 65 -4.19 4.02 -13.18
N GLN A 66 -5.05 5.02 -13.33
CA GLN A 66 -4.72 6.36 -12.90
C GLN A 66 -5.07 6.52 -11.43
N ILE A 67 -4.11 6.98 -10.66
CA ILE A 67 -4.27 7.19 -9.22
C ILE A 67 -4.09 8.67 -8.97
N GLU A 68 -4.95 9.24 -8.12
CA GLU A 68 -4.89 10.66 -7.77
C GLU A 68 -4.85 10.81 -6.25
N PRO A 69 -4.08 11.77 -5.75
CA PRO A 69 -3.96 11.94 -4.29
C PRO A 69 -5.30 12.18 -3.60
N LYS A 70 -6.24 12.86 -4.26
CA LYS A 70 -7.54 13.14 -3.66
C LYS A 70 -8.34 11.87 -3.41
N ASN A 71 -7.97 10.78 -4.05
CA ASN A 71 -8.66 9.50 -3.90
C ASN A 71 -7.94 8.55 -2.97
N ILE A 72 -6.99 9.06 -2.19
CA ILE A 72 -6.20 8.27 -1.24
C ILE A 72 -6.46 8.80 0.15
N ARG A 73 -6.74 7.90 1.09
CA ARG A 73 -6.95 8.28 2.48
C ARG A 73 -6.12 7.36 3.37
N PHE A 74 -5.44 7.95 4.34
CA PHE A 74 -4.68 7.21 5.34
C PHE A 74 -5.50 7.19 6.62
N ALA A 75 -5.74 6.01 7.19
CA ALA A 75 -6.72 5.91 8.27
C ALA A 75 -6.43 4.72 9.17
N TYR A 76 -7.07 4.72 10.34
CA TYR A 76 -7.15 3.52 11.17
C TYR A 76 -8.23 2.62 10.58
N CYS A 77 -7.93 1.33 10.51
CA CYS A 77 -8.79 0.38 9.81
C CYS A 77 -8.98 -0.89 10.61
N GLU A 78 -9.97 -1.69 10.18
CA GLU A 78 -10.23 -3.00 10.74
C GLU A 78 -10.34 -4.00 9.60
N ALA A 79 -9.60 -5.09 9.69
CA ALA A 79 -9.73 -6.16 8.73
C ALA A 79 -11.07 -6.86 8.93
N GLY A 80 -11.66 -7.29 7.83
CA GLY A 80 -12.93 -8.00 7.90
C GLY A 80 -12.77 -9.42 8.41
N SER A 81 -13.90 -10.03 8.68
CA SER A 81 -13.97 -11.41 9.13
C SER A 81 -15.18 -12.05 8.46
N VAL A 82 -15.53 -13.27 8.90
CA VAL A 82 -16.71 -13.94 8.36
C VAL A 82 -17.97 -13.10 8.59
N SER A 83 -18.03 -12.36 9.70
CA SER A 83 -19.24 -11.64 10.08
C SER A 83 -19.12 -10.13 9.91
N SER A 84 -18.00 -9.61 9.47
CA SER A 84 -17.84 -8.16 9.36
C SER A 84 -17.02 -7.80 8.13
N ARG A 85 -17.24 -6.60 7.63
CA ARG A 85 -16.54 -6.10 6.45
C ARG A 85 -15.26 -5.38 6.85
N THR A 86 -14.28 -5.40 5.94
CA THR A 86 -13.12 -4.54 6.09
C THR A 86 -13.56 -3.10 5.98
N LYS A 87 -13.08 -2.28 6.90
CA LYS A 87 -13.49 -0.87 6.90
C LYS A 87 -12.39 -0.01 7.50
N CYS A 88 -12.37 1.25 7.10
CA CYS A 88 -11.49 2.24 7.68
C CYS A 88 -12.33 3.34 8.30
N GLY A 89 -11.92 3.77 9.49
CA GLY A 89 -12.66 4.78 10.24
C GLY A 89 -11.92 6.09 10.29
N GLU A 90 -11.37 6.40 11.45
CA GLU A 90 -10.76 7.70 11.70
C GLU A 90 -9.57 7.96 10.77
N THR A 91 -9.59 9.09 10.08
CA THR A 91 -8.49 9.51 9.22
C THR A 91 -7.28 9.89 10.05
N ILE A 92 -6.11 9.45 9.61
CA ILE A 92 -4.85 9.86 10.21
C ILE A 92 -4.35 11.06 9.41
N PRO A 93 -4.23 12.24 10.03
CA PRO A 93 -3.78 13.42 9.29
C PRO A 93 -2.41 13.20 8.68
N ALA A 94 -2.29 13.47 7.39
CA ALA A 94 -1.05 13.24 6.67
C ALA A 94 -1.06 14.03 5.37
N SER A 95 0.12 14.33 4.86
CA SER A 95 0.24 14.80 3.50
C SER A 95 0.45 13.59 2.60
N ILE A 96 -0.21 13.61 1.46
CA ILE A 96 -0.18 12.49 0.51
C ILE A 96 0.22 13.04 -0.85
N SER A 97 1.23 12.44 -1.45
CA SER A 97 1.69 12.87 -2.76
C SER A 97 2.04 11.65 -3.61
N LEU A 98 2.06 11.87 -4.92
CA LEU A 98 2.45 10.84 -5.89
C LEU A 98 3.72 11.25 -6.57
N ASN A 99 4.61 10.29 -6.77
CA ASN A 99 5.86 10.49 -7.49
C ASN A 99 6.06 9.31 -8.46
N ASN A 100 7.14 9.37 -9.26
CA ASN A 100 7.47 8.30 -10.19
C ASN A 100 6.32 7.98 -11.14
N ASP A 101 5.77 9.02 -11.76
CA ASP A 101 4.64 8.85 -12.71
C ASP A 101 3.48 8.11 -12.07
N GLY A 102 3.21 8.41 -10.79
CA GLY A 102 2.10 7.78 -10.09
C GLY A 102 2.37 6.38 -9.59
N LYS A 103 3.64 5.98 -9.58
CA LYS A 103 3.99 4.63 -9.11
C LYS A 103 4.56 4.62 -7.71
N LEU A 104 4.57 5.75 -7.04
CA LEU A 104 4.99 5.86 -5.65
C LEU A 104 4.03 6.78 -4.92
N ILE A 105 3.37 6.24 -3.90
CA ILE A 105 2.55 7.05 -3.01
C ILE A 105 3.38 7.35 -1.78
N GLU A 106 3.54 8.63 -1.47
CA GLU A 106 4.28 9.05 -0.28
C GLU A 106 3.32 9.65 0.72
N ILE A 107 3.28 9.09 1.92
CA ILE A 107 2.38 9.50 2.99
C ILE A 107 3.21 9.93 4.18
N VAL A 108 3.08 11.20 4.57
CA VAL A 108 3.81 11.75 5.70
C VAL A 108 2.80 12.17 6.76
N PRO A 109 2.61 11.36 7.80
CA PRO A 109 1.67 11.72 8.86
C PRO A 109 2.14 12.97 9.59
N THR A 110 1.19 13.73 10.13
CA THR A 110 1.49 14.91 10.90
C THR A 110 2.28 14.57 12.16
N SER A 111 2.00 13.41 12.74
CA SER A 111 2.74 12.89 13.89
C SER A 111 3.04 11.43 13.67
N PRO A 112 4.10 10.89 14.25
CA PRO A 112 4.38 9.46 14.10
C PRO A 112 3.19 8.62 14.53
N VAL A 113 2.89 7.59 13.75
CA VAL A 113 1.73 6.73 14.00
C VAL A 113 2.17 5.59 14.92
N PRO A 114 1.60 5.49 16.12
CA PRO A 114 2.03 4.44 17.06
C PRO A 114 1.62 3.05 16.61
N THR A 115 2.09 2.05 17.34
CA THR A 115 1.98 0.65 16.91
C THR A 115 0.75 -0.06 17.43
N ASP A 116 -0.16 0.65 18.08
CA ASP A 116 -1.23 0.01 18.86
C ASP A 116 -2.49 -0.30 18.04
N ARG A 117 -2.54 0.07 16.78
CA ARG A 117 -3.74 -0.13 15.96
C ARG A 117 -3.37 -0.51 14.54
N THR A 118 -4.30 -1.18 13.88
CA THR A 118 -4.19 -1.45 12.45
C THR A 118 -4.44 -0.15 11.69
N ILE A 119 -3.60 0.10 10.70
CA ILE A 119 -3.73 1.27 9.83
C ILE A 119 -3.89 0.80 8.39
N GLY A 120 -4.29 1.70 7.53
CA GLY A 120 -4.44 1.34 6.13
C GLY A 120 -4.44 2.52 5.19
N VAL A 121 -4.22 2.20 3.94
CA VAL A 121 -4.34 3.13 2.83
C VAL A 121 -5.59 2.75 2.08
N GLU A 122 -6.55 3.66 2.03
CA GLU A 122 -7.80 3.46 1.32
C GLU A 122 -7.68 4.17 -0.02
N LEU A 123 -7.69 3.40 -1.10
CA LEU A 123 -7.42 3.92 -2.43
C LEU A 123 -8.61 3.67 -3.33
N GLN A 124 -9.21 4.74 -3.86
CA GLN A 124 -10.28 4.61 -4.83
C GLN A 124 -9.69 4.70 -6.21
N VAL A 125 -9.94 3.68 -7.03
CA VAL A 125 -9.31 3.59 -8.34
C VAL A 125 -10.23 2.79 -9.26
N ARG A 126 -10.10 3.05 -10.56
CA ARG A 126 -10.73 2.20 -11.56
C ARG A 126 -9.74 1.09 -11.92
N ASN A 127 -10.16 -0.15 -11.74
CA ASN A 127 -9.29 -1.29 -12.01
C ASN A 127 -8.75 -1.23 -13.43
N PRO A 128 -7.48 -1.59 -13.64
CA PRO A 128 -6.96 -1.70 -15.01
C PRO A 128 -7.68 -2.78 -15.78
N TYR A 129 -7.52 -2.76 -17.10
CA TYR A 129 -8.20 -3.71 -17.97
C TYR A 129 -7.67 -5.13 -17.84
N GLY A 130 -6.39 -5.28 -17.57
CA GLY A 130 -5.80 -6.60 -17.52
C GLY A 130 -6.12 -7.33 -16.22
N ARG A 131 -6.29 -8.63 -16.34
CA ARG A 131 -6.34 -9.45 -15.13
C ARG A 131 -4.92 -9.84 -14.76
N GLY A 132 -4.72 -10.23 -13.52
CA GLY A 132 -3.40 -10.67 -13.09
C GLY A 132 -3.14 -10.27 -11.67
N MET A 133 -1.88 -10.37 -11.30
CA MET A 133 -1.45 -10.07 -9.94
C MET A 133 -0.52 -8.86 -9.97
N TYR A 134 -0.74 -7.95 -9.03
CA TYR A 134 0.02 -6.71 -8.93
C TYR A 134 0.57 -6.60 -7.52
N GLN A 135 1.88 -6.54 -7.40
CA GLN A 135 2.52 -6.47 -6.09
C GLN A 135 2.79 -5.02 -5.72
N PHE A 136 2.07 -4.52 -4.73
CA PHE A 136 2.33 -3.22 -4.13
C PHE A 136 3.15 -3.46 -2.88
N ASN A 137 4.13 -2.59 -2.60
CA ASN A 137 5.01 -2.78 -1.45
C ASN A 137 4.88 -1.62 -0.48
N ALA A 138 5.00 -1.94 0.79
CA ALA A 138 4.98 -0.96 1.87
C ALA A 138 6.37 -0.81 2.46
N LEU A 139 6.88 0.42 2.47
CA LEU A 139 8.15 0.75 3.09
C LEU A 139 7.91 1.89 4.06
N ALA A 140 8.55 1.85 5.22
CA ALA A 140 8.29 2.85 6.25
C ALA A 140 9.56 3.34 6.89
N GLN A 141 9.55 4.62 7.26
CA GLN A 141 10.58 5.21 8.11
C GLN A 141 10.01 5.41 9.50
N SER A 142 10.85 5.14 10.50
CA SER A 142 10.46 5.29 11.89
C SER A 142 11.25 6.41 12.55
N PRO A 143 10.72 7.02 13.60
CA PRO A 143 11.47 8.06 14.31
C PRO A 143 12.82 7.54 14.81
N GLY A 144 13.83 8.38 14.77
CA GLY A 144 15.16 8.02 15.19
C GLY A 144 15.97 7.25 14.16
N GLU A 145 15.37 6.84 13.09
CA GLU A 145 16.07 6.19 12.01
C GLU A 145 16.67 7.24 11.11
N VAL A 146 17.84 6.98 10.54
CA VAL A 146 18.44 8.02 9.75
C VAL A 146 17.76 7.98 8.42
N THR A 147 17.69 7.61 7.48
CA THR A 147 17.01 7.95 6.24
C THR A 147 16.44 6.76 5.49
N LEU A 148 16.68 5.58 6.01
CA LEU A 148 16.30 4.38 5.25
C LEU A 148 14.89 3.97 5.53
N ALA A 149 14.13 3.76 4.46
CA ALA A 149 12.82 3.16 4.56
C ALA A 149 12.98 1.65 4.65
N LYS A 150 12.28 1.05 5.59
CA LYS A 150 12.34 -0.39 5.80
C LYS A 150 11.12 -1.06 5.20
N TYR A 151 11.34 -2.19 4.58
CA TYR A 151 10.27 -2.98 4.01
C TYR A 151 9.36 -3.54 5.11
N LEU A 152 8.06 -3.30 5.00
CA LEU A 152 7.07 -3.85 5.92
C LEU A 152 6.38 -5.07 5.37
N GLY A 153 6.13 -5.09 4.08
CA GLY A 153 5.40 -6.19 3.48
C GLY A 153 4.82 -5.79 2.14
N SER A 154 4.08 -6.70 1.56
CA SER A 154 3.53 -6.51 0.22
C SER A 154 2.09 -6.91 0.15
N TRP A 155 1.33 -6.14 -0.63
CA TRP A 155 -0.05 -6.50 -1.00
C TRP A 155 0.01 -7.05 -2.42
N VAL A 156 -0.24 -8.34 -2.57
CA VAL A 156 -0.26 -8.98 -3.89
C VAL A 156 -1.72 -9.01 -4.33
N ILE A 157 -2.10 -8.00 -5.07
CA ILE A 157 -3.50 -7.77 -5.44
C ILE A 157 -3.83 -8.59 -6.68
N GLU A 158 -4.87 -9.37 -6.59
CA GLU A 158 -5.31 -10.19 -7.71
C GLU A 158 -6.57 -9.59 -8.33
N LEU A 159 -6.51 -9.30 -9.63
CA LEU A 159 -7.66 -8.84 -10.39
C LEU A 159 -8.14 -9.98 -11.28
N LYS A 160 -9.43 -10.27 -11.21
CA LYS A 160 -9.99 -11.40 -11.93
C LYS A 160 -10.38 -10.96 -13.33
N GLY A 161 -10.27 -11.89 -14.27
CA GLY A 161 -10.65 -11.59 -15.65
C GLY A 161 -12.12 -11.26 -15.74
N GLY A 162 -12.47 -10.53 -16.82
CA GLY A 162 -13.83 -10.14 -17.07
C GLY A 162 -14.60 -11.30 -17.68
N GLY A 163 -14.87 -12.25 -17.15
CA GLY A 163 -15.54 -13.38 -17.77
C GLY A 163 -16.76 -13.78 -16.95
#